data_23d77c056d3fd404b859cf15f273de1a
#
_entry.id   23d77c056d3fd404b859cf15f273de1a
#
_cell.length_a   1.000
_cell.length_b   1.000
_cell.length_c   1.000
_cell.angle_alpha   90.00
_cell.angle_beta   90.00
_cell.angle_gamma   90.00
#
_symmetry.space_group_name_H-M   'P 1'
#
loop_
_entity.id
_entity.type
_entity.pdbx_description
1 polymer ?
#
loop_
_entity_poly.entity_id
_entity_poly.type
_entity_poly.pdbx_seq_one_letter_code
_entity_poly.pdbx_strand_id
1 'polypeptide(L)'
;MKAVRDLSQKFPQTYAKLIEDKANGSAVIQMLQHEISGILPVNPEGGKIARAQAVSPLIEAGNVYLPHPDCAAWVGDFIEECAAFPNGARDDQVDAMTQALLRWNTPTVQATVYYEEPYQISPY
;
A
#
# COMPACT_ATOMS: atom_id res chain seq x y z
N MET A 1 11.76 -1.85 11.74
CA MET A 1 12.21 -0.46 11.51
C MET A 1 13.33 -0.35 10.47
N LYS A 2 14.40 -1.14 10.55
CA LYS A 2 15.50 -1.09 9.56
C LYS A 2 15.02 -1.29 8.12
N ALA A 3 14.21 -2.32 7.86
CA ALA A 3 13.70 -2.61 6.52
C ALA A 3 12.92 -1.44 5.88
N VAL A 4 12.14 -0.68 6.65
CA VAL A 4 11.40 0.48 6.14
C VAL A 4 12.36 1.59 5.71
N ARG A 5 13.43 1.84 6.48
CA ARG A 5 14.47 2.80 6.11
C ARG A 5 15.22 2.38 4.85
N ASP A 6 15.67 1.12 4.82
CA ASP A 6 16.42 0.57 3.68
C ASP A 6 15.59 0.64 2.38
N LEU A 7 14.30 0.26 2.42
CA LEU A 7 13.39 0.36 1.28
C LEU A 7 13.10 1.82 0.89
N SER A 8 12.96 2.72 1.86
CA SER A 8 12.75 4.14 1.57
C SER A 8 13.96 4.78 0.88
N GLN A 9 15.16 4.35 1.23
CA GLN A 9 16.39 4.80 0.56
C GLN A 9 16.53 4.18 -0.84
N LYS A 10 16.16 2.90 -0.98
CA LYS A 10 16.21 2.20 -2.26
C LYS A 10 15.22 2.76 -3.29
N PHE A 11 14.06 3.23 -2.83
CA PHE A 11 12.99 3.76 -3.67
C PHE A 11 12.61 5.20 -3.26
N PRO A 12 13.50 6.18 -3.47
CA PRO A 12 13.29 7.55 -2.99
C PRO A 12 12.09 8.26 -3.63
N GLN A 13 11.66 7.82 -4.82
CA GLN A 13 10.48 8.34 -5.52
C GLN A 13 9.15 7.89 -4.91
N THR A 14 9.17 6.97 -3.94
CA THR A 14 7.93 6.48 -3.30
C THR A 14 7.38 7.53 -2.35
N TYR A 15 6.22 8.10 -2.69
CA TYR A 15 5.55 9.13 -1.91
C TYR A 15 4.64 8.58 -0.79
N ALA A 16 4.14 7.35 -0.91
CA ALA A 16 3.26 6.72 0.08
C ALA A 16 3.81 5.37 0.53
N LYS A 17 3.95 5.20 1.85
CA LYS A 17 4.45 3.99 2.49
C LYS A 17 3.43 3.54 3.51
N LEU A 18 2.69 2.48 3.18
CA LEU A 18 1.61 1.96 4.01
C LEU A 18 2.19 1.06 5.10
N ILE A 19 1.82 1.31 6.34
CA ILE A 19 2.20 0.47 7.48
C ILE A 19 0.93 0.11 8.25
N GLU A 20 0.74 -1.17 8.46
CA GLU A 20 -0.40 -1.66 9.22
C GLU A 20 -0.31 -1.21 10.68
N ASP A 21 -1.38 -0.54 11.18
CA ASP A 21 -1.48 -0.06 12.55
C ASP A 21 -2.22 -1.10 13.41
N LYS A 22 -1.48 -2.12 13.86
CA LYS A 22 -1.96 -3.12 14.80
C LYS A 22 -1.18 -3.07 16.11
N ALA A 23 -1.88 -3.22 17.21
CA ALA A 23 -1.34 -3.37 18.56
C ALA A 23 -0.23 -2.37 18.93
N ASN A 24 1.03 -2.70 18.65
CA ASN A 24 2.19 -1.86 18.95
C ASN A 24 2.63 -0.99 17.77
N GLY A 25 1.86 -0.98 16.66
CA GLY A 25 2.21 -0.28 15.43
C GLY A 25 2.24 1.23 15.57
N SER A 26 1.31 1.80 16.34
CA SER A 26 1.15 3.24 16.46
C SER A 26 2.42 3.96 16.93
N ALA A 27 3.13 3.43 17.93
CA ALA A 27 4.38 4.04 18.43
C ALA A 27 5.51 3.96 17.39
N VAL A 28 5.60 2.83 16.67
CA VAL A 28 6.57 2.63 15.60
C VAL A 28 6.27 3.55 14.42
N ILE A 29 5.01 3.67 14.05
CA ILE A 29 4.54 4.55 12.98
C ILE A 29 4.87 6.01 13.30
N GLN A 30 4.53 6.48 14.50
CA GLN A 30 4.85 7.85 14.93
C GLN A 30 6.35 8.13 14.86
N MET A 31 7.18 7.22 15.37
CA MET A 31 8.64 7.37 15.28
C MET A 31 9.12 7.46 13.83
N LEU A 32 8.63 6.58 12.95
CA LEU A 32 9.00 6.58 11.54
C LEU A 32 8.52 7.82 10.79
N GLN A 33 7.37 8.38 11.13
CA GLN A 33 6.83 9.61 10.53
C GLN A 33 7.71 10.84 10.77
N HIS A 34 8.45 10.86 11.88
CA HIS A 34 9.42 11.93 12.15
C HIS A 34 10.69 11.83 11.31
N GLU A 35 11.02 10.63 10.82
CA GLU A 35 12.25 10.37 10.07
C GLU A 35 12.03 10.20 8.56
N ILE A 36 10.87 9.69 8.17
CA ILE A 36 10.57 9.27 6.79
C ILE A 36 9.25 9.88 6.34
N SER A 37 9.30 10.65 5.28
CA SER A 37 8.09 11.23 4.69
C SER A 37 7.20 10.18 4.03
N GLY A 38 5.88 10.41 4.03
CA GLY A 38 4.91 9.58 3.33
C GLY A 38 4.52 8.29 4.06
N ILE A 39 4.83 8.15 5.35
CA ILE A 39 4.33 7.03 6.17
C ILE A 39 2.84 7.25 6.45
N LEU A 40 2.04 6.28 6.04
CA LEU A 40 0.59 6.28 6.23
C LEU A 40 0.17 5.05 7.05
N PRO A 41 -0.45 5.24 8.22
CA PRO A 41 -1.04 4.13 8.95
C PRO A 41 -2.23 3.58 8.19
N VAL A 42 -2.39 2.27 8.17
CA VAL A 42 -3.53 1.60 7.57
C VAL A 42 -4.11 0.58 8.53
N ASN A 43 -5.43 0.56 8.62
CA ASN A 43 -6.18 -0.49 9.30
C ASN A 43 -6.95 -1.26 8.23
N PRO A 44 -6.45 -2.43 7.80
CA PRO A 44 -7.11 -3.16 6.74
C PRO A 44 -8.48 -3.66 7.22
N GLU A 45 -9.49 -3.34 6.44
CA GLU A 45 -10.85 -3.82 6.68
C GLU A 45 -11.03 -5.24 6.13
N GLY A 46 -11.88 -6.01 6.77
CA GLY A 46 -12.21 -7.38 6.39
C GLY A 46 -11.08 -8.39 6.66
N GLY A 47 -11.38 -9.66 6.43
CA GLY A 47 -10.42 -10.74 6.58
C GLY A 47 -9.45 -10.84 5.40
N LYS A 48 -8.30 -11.48 5.60
CA LYS A 48 -7.27 -11.70 4.57
C LYS A 48 -7.83 -12.39 3.31
N ILE A 49 -8.69 -13.40 3.48
CA ILE A 49 -9.33 -14.12 2.38
C ILE A 49 -10.22 -13.18 1.55
N ALA A 50 -11.04 -12.36 2.21
CA ALA A 50 -11.91 -11.41 1.52
C ALA A 50 -11.11 -10.37 0.73
N ARG A 51 -9.99 -9.89 1.28
CA ARG A 51 -9.08 -8.99 0.57
C ARG A 51 -8.46 -9.65 -0.67
N ALA A 52 -8.00 -10.90 -0.54
CA ALA A 52 -7.45 -11.67 -1.66
C ALA A 52 -8.49 -11.88 -2.76
N GLN A 53 -9.71 -12.26 -2.41
CA GLN A 53 -10.82 -12.40 -3.36
C GLN A 53 -11.16 -11.09 -4.08
N ALA A 54 -11.09 -9.97 -3.39
CA ALA A 54 -11.39 -8.66 -3.98
C ALA A 54 -10.37 -8.22 -5.04
N VAL A 55 -9.11 -8.66 -4.95
CA VAL A 55 -8.05 -8.31 -5.91
C VAL A 55 -7.78 -9.39 -6.95
N SER A 56 -8.27 -10.62 -6.76
CA SER A 56 -8.09 -11.72 -7.71
C SER A 56 -8.47 -11.36 -9.14
N PRO A 57 -9.58 -10.65 -9.42
CA PRO A 57 -9.92 -10.28 -10.79
C PRO A 57 -8.87 -9.40 -11.48
N LEU A 58 -8.13 -8.56 -10.73
CA LEU A 58 -7.05 -7.75 -11.29
C LEU A 58 -5.87 -8.62 -11.74
N ILE A 59 -5.57 -9.65 -10.96
CA ILE A 59 -4.48 -10.59 -11.22
C ILE A 59 -4.86 -11.49 -12.41
N GLU A 60 -6.07 -12.04 -12.41
CA GLU A 60 -6.60 -12.88 -13.48
C GLU A 60 -6.67 -12.15 -14.83
N ALA A 61 -7.00 -10.86 -14.82
CA ALA A 61 -7.01 -10.01 -16.01
C ALA A 61 -5.60 -9.67 -16.54
N GLY A 62 -4.53 -10.11 -15.87
CA GLY A 62 -3.16 -9.84 -16.29
C GLY A 62 -2.69 -8.39 -16.03
N ASN A 63 -3.33 -7.68 -15.10
CA ASN A 63 -2.99 -6.30 -14.76
C ASN A 63 -1.87 -6.18 -13.70
N VAL A 64 -1.39 -7.31 -13.17
CA VAL A 64 -0.35 -7.37 -12.15
C VAL A 64 0.88 -8.07 -12.74
N TYR A 65 2.00 -7.37 -12.75
CA TYR A 65 3.26 -7.87 -13.31
C TYR A 65 4.29 -8.05 -12.19
N LEU A 66 5.03 -9.15 -12.26
CA LEU A 66 6.18 -9.41 -11.41
C LEU A 66 7.46 -9.34 -12.25
N PRO A 67 8.59 -8.90 -11.68
CA PRO A 67 9.87 -8.99 -12.37
C PRO A 67 10.23 -10.46 -12.61
N HIS A 68 11.08 -10.72 -13.62
CA HIS A 68 11.58 -12.07 -13.84
C HIS A 68 12.40 -12.54 -12.64
N PRO A 69 12.33 -13.83 -12.24
CA PRO A 69 13.08 -14.35 -11.08
C PRO A 69 14.59 -14.13 -11.16
N ASP A 70 15.17 -14.13 -12.37
CA ASP A 70 16.60 -13.85 -12.57
C ASP A 70 16.98 -12.41 -12.19
N CYS A 71 16.00 -11.48 -12.26
CA CYS A 71 16.20 -10.08 -11.90
C CYS A 71 15.85 -9.81 -10.43
N ALA A 72 15.06 -10.67 -9.80
CA ALA A 72 14.53 -10.48 -8.45
C ALA A 72 14.36 -11.83 -7.74
N ALA A 73 15.37 -12.20 -6.96
CA ALA A 73 15.42 -13.50 -6.29
C ALA A 73 14.23 -13.78 -5.34
N TRP A 74 13.56 -12.74 -4.85
CA TRP A 74 12.40 -12.86 -3.95
C TRP A 74 11.11 -13.33 -4.64
N VAL A 75 11.04 -13.30 -5.97
CA VAL A 75 9.79 -13.58 -6.72
C VAL A 75 9.36 -15.04 -6.57
N GLY A 76 10.30 -15.98 -6.51
CA GLY A 76 10.00 -17.39 -6.28
C GLY A 76 9.25 -17.61 -4.98
N ASP A 77 9.80 -17.13 -3.87
CA ASP A 77 9.21 -17.26 -2.53
C ASP A 77 7.84 -16.56 -2.45
N PHE A 78 7.70 -15.42 -3.12
CA PHE A 78 6.43 -14.70 -3.21
C PHE A 78 5.33 -15.51 -3.91
N ILE A 79 5.66 -16.12 -5.05
CA ILE A 79 4.72 -16.96 -5.80
C ILE A 79 4.31 -18.19 -4.98
N GLU A 80 5.27 -18.83 -4.30
CA GLU A 80 5.00 -19.97 -3.42
C GLU A 80 4.07 -19.59 -2.27
N GLU A 81 4.27 -18.44 -1.63
CA GLU A 81 3.39 -17.95 -0.58
C GLU A 81 1.98 -17.68 -1.11
N CYS A 82 1.85 -17.05 -2.28
CA CYS A 82 0.56 -16.83 -2.93
C CYS A 82 -0.15 -18.15 -3.26
N ALA A 83 0.58 -19.15 -3.77
CA ALA A 83 0.01 -20.46 -4.13
C ALA A 83 -0.44 -21.26 -2.90
N ALA A 84 0.24 -21.12 -1.78
CA ALA A 84 -0.12 -21.79 -0.52
C ALA A 84 -1.26 -21.11 0.24
N PHE A 85 -1.56 -19.86 -0.07
CA PHE A 85 -2.62 -19.10 0.60
C PHE A 85 -4.01 -19.70 0.36
N PRO A 86 -4.93 -19.80 1.37
CA PRO A 86 -4.80 -19.28 2.73
C PRO A 86 -4.18 -20.26 3.74
N ASN A 87 -3.75 -21.43 3.33
CA ASN A 87 -3.35 -22.54 4.21
C ASN A 87 -1.83 -22.59 4.46
N GLY A 88 -1.06 -21.68 3.86
CA GLY A 88 0.38 -21.59 4.03
C GLY A 88 0.78 -21.16 5.45
N ALA A 89 2.03 -21.49 5.83
CA ALA A 89 2.60 -21.09 7.12
C ALA A 89 2.87 -19.57 7.22
N ARG A 90 2.92 -18.88 6.09
CA ARG A 90 3.15 -17.44 5.98
C ARG A 90 2.15 -16.85 5.00
N ASP A 91 1.76 -15.61 5.25
CA ASP A 91 0.84 -14.84 4.41
C ASP A 91 1.13 -13.33 4.41
N ASP A 92 2.29 -12.93 4.93
CA ASP A 92 2.66 -11.53 5.10
C ASP A 92 2.81 -10.81 3.76
N GLN A 93 3.39 -11.48 2.76
CA GLN A 93 3.56 -10.90 1.42
C GLN A 93 2.23 -10.82 0.67
N VAL A 94 1.37 -11.85 0.81
CA VAL A 94 0.00 -11.84 0.26
C VAL A 94 -0.79 -10.70 0.86
N ASP A 95 -0.68 -10.50 2.17
CA ASP A 95 -1.40 -9.44 2.87
C ASP A 95 -0.91 -8.04 2.42
N ALA A 96 0.38 -7.84 2.30
CA ALA A 96 0.95 -6.60 1.79
C ALA A 96 0.52 -6.32 0.33
N MET A 97 0.54 -7.32 -0.54
CA MET A 97 0.10 -7.21 -1.93
C MET A 97 -1.38 -6.83 -2.02
N THR A 98 -2.24 -7.55 -1.30
CA THR A 98 -3.69 -7.31 -1.36
C THR A 98 -4.05 -5.91 -0.88
N GLN A 99 -3.42 -5.42 0.17
CA GLN A 99 -3.62 -4.05 0.66
C GLN A 99 -3.14 -3.00 -0.36
N ALA A 100 -2.01 -3.23 -1.02
CA ALA A 100 -1.50 -2.35 -2.06
C ALA A 100 -2.44 -2.28 -3.27
N LEU A 101 -2.91 -3.42 -3.76
CA LEU A 101 -3.81 -3.51 -4.90
C LEU A 101 -5.19 -2.90 -4.60
N LEU A 102 -5.74 -3.12 -3.41
CA LEU A 102 -7.00 -2.49 -2.99
C LEU A 102 -6.87 -0.99 -2.98
N ARG A 103 -5.80 -0.45 -2.40
CA ARG A 103 -5.57 0.99 -2.39
C ARG A 103 -5.43 1.56 -3.80
N TRP A 104 -4.74 0.86 -4.68
CA TRP A 104 -4.55 1.31 -6.07
C TRP A 104 -5.85 1.34 -6.86
N ASN A 105 -6.72 0.37 -6.59
CA ASN A 105 -8.01 0.24 -7.25
C ASN A 105 -9.11 1.11 -6.62
N THR A 106 -8.84 1.74 -5.47
CA THR A 106 -9.80 2.68 -4.86
C THR A 106 -9.76 4.00 -5.63
N PRO A 107 -10.88 4.47 -6.19
CA PRO A 107 -10.93 5.77 -6.85
C PRO A 107 -10.41 6.85 -5.89
N THR A 108 -9.36 7.54 -6.29
CA THR A 108 -8.93 8.72 -5.54
C THR A 108 -10.02 9.75 -5.71
N VAL A 109 -10.73 10.06 -4.64
CA VAL A 109 -11.62 11.23 -4.63
C VAL A 109 -10.71 12.43 -4.83
N GLN A 110 -10.68 12.96 -6.04
CA GLN A 110 -10.04 14.23 -6.31
C GLN A 110 -10.79 15.26 -5.49
N ALA A 111 -10.14 15.80 -4.47
CA ALA A 111 -10.66 16.95 -3.77
C ALA A 111 -10.78 18.07 -4.81
N THR A 112 -12.00 18.36 -5.24
CA THR A 112 -12.28 19.53 -6.08
C THR A 112 -12.05 20.73 -5.18
N VAL A 113 -10.92 21.39 -5.35
CA VAL A 113 -10.66 22.67 -4.69
C VAL A 113 -11.54 23.69 -5.38
N TYR A 114 -12.62 24.07 -4.72
CA TYR A 114 -13.41 25.21 -5.15
C TYR A 114 -12.60 26.46 -4.77
N TYR A 115 -12.08 27.16 -5.78
CA TYR A 115 -11.60 28.52 -5.59
C TYR A 115 -12.85 29.40 -5.51
N GLU A 116 -13.16 29.92 -4.33
CA GLU A 116 -14.08 31.05 -4.24
C GLU A 116 -13.40 32.26 -4.90
N GLU A 117 -13.98 32.76 -5.98
CA GLU A 117 -13.51 34.01 -6.57
C GLU A 117 -13.62 35.12 -5.52
N PRO A 118 -12.60 35.94 -5.36
CA PRO A 118 -12.68 37.03 -4.39
C PRO A 118 -13.84 37.96 -4.77
N TYR A 119 -14.73 38.19 -3.80
CA TYR A 119 -15.85 39.10 -3.94
C TYR A 119 -15.35 40.45 -4.48
N GLN A 120 -15.77 40.79 -5.70
CA GLN A 120 -15.58 42.14 -6.19
C GLN A 120 -16.52 43.05 -5.40
N ILE A 121 -15.97 43.84 -4.51
CA ILE A 121 -16.70 44.93 -3.83
C ILE A 121 -16.96 45.99 -4.91
N SER A 122 -18.24 46.08 -5.31
CA SER A 122 -18.67 47.15 -6.21
C SER A 122 -18.46 48.51 -5.53
N PRO A 123 -17.82 49.46 -6.20
CA PRO A 123 -17.57 50.79 -5.62
C PRO A 123 -18.77 51.74 -5.80
N TYR A 124 -19.96 51.35 -5.26
CA TYR A 124 -21.10 52.26 -5.14
C TYR A 124 -21.80 52.03 -3.81
#